data_e182be5e6d88eb17f33f069a386e597b
#
_entry.id   e182be5e6d88eb17f33f069a386e597b
#
_cell.length_a   1.000
_cell.length_b   1.000
_cell.length_c   1.000
_cell.angle_alpha   90.00
_cell.angle_beta   90.00
_cell.angle_gamma   90.00
#
_symmetry.space_group_name_H-M   'P 1'
#
loop_
_entity.id
_entity.type
_entity.pdbx_description
1 polymer ?
#
loop_
_entity_poly.entity_id
_entity_poly.type
_entity_poly.pdbx_seq_one_letter_code
_entity_poly.pdbx_strand_id
1 'polypeptide(L)'
;AAFGTADQNLLRMLKDTTIIDKEKLSINFDFKKLSEFYDLDFLKKQREKIGDENFCAVVQDYLQDTIIEYLHFVYQKFPINNLCLSGGAAANIIMSLNIYERTNFKNIYVLPSMADDGLAIGSAILTAIEYGQDLSWLKNYSMPYFGDFYSRDEVKSALDIFPDIYYED
;
A
#
# COMPACT_ATOMS: atom_id res chain seq x y z
N ALA A 1 -11.50 8.14 -6.59
CA ALA A 1 -11.79 6.72 -6.80
C ALA A 1 -13.01 6.24 -5.98
N ALA A 2 -13.25 6.80 -4.79
CA ALA A 2 -14.35 6.33 -3.92
C ALA A 2 -15.75 6.50 -4.52
N PHE A 3 -15.95 7.43 -5.43
CA PHE A 3 -17.26 7.80 -5.97
C PHE A 3 -17.41 7.54 -7.48
N GLY A 4 -16.33 7.19 -8.16
CA GLY A 4 -16.33 6.94 -9.59
C GLY A 4 -16.57 5.48 -9.96
N THR A 5 -17.00 5.28 -11.21
CA THR A 5 -17.07 3.96 -11.85
C THR A 5 -16.04 3.89 -12.96
N ALA A 6 -15.19 2.86 -12.95
CA ALA A 6 -14.11 2.73 -13.92
C ALA A 6 -14.64 2.55 -15.35
N ASP A 7 -14.17 3.39 -16.27
CA ASP A 7 -14.41 3.20 -17.70
C ASP A 7 -13.70 1.93 -18.18
N GLN A 8 -14.48 0.97 -18.66
CA GLN A 8 -13.98 -0.37 -19.00
C GLN A 8 -13.06 -0.38 -20.23
N ASN A 9 -13.20 0.61 -21.13
CA ASN A 9 -12.33 0.71 -22.29
C ASN A 9 -10.93 1.19 -21.87
N LEU A 10 -10.87 2.26 -21.09
CA LEU A 10 -9.60 2.81 -20.60
C LEU A 10 -8.91 1.82 -19.66
N LEU A 11 -9.67 1.14 -18.79
CA LEU A 11 -9.14 0.08 -17.91
C LEU A 11 -8.51 -1.06 -18.71
N ARG A 12 -9.17 -1.51 -19.78
CA ARG A 12 -8.64 -2.54 -20.68
C ARG A 12 -7.36 -2.09 -21.36
N MET A 13 -7.33 -0.86 -21.88
CA MET A 13 -6.11 -0.30 -22.50
C MET A 13 -4.94 -0.31 -21.51
N LEU A 14 -5.14 0.07 -20.26
CA LEU A 14 -4.10 0.00 -19.22
C LEU A 14 -3.69 -1.45 -18.92
N LYS A 15 -4.63 -2.37 -18.76
CA LYS A 15 -4.32 -3.79 -18.52
C LYS A 15 -3.51 -4.39 -19.68
N ASP A 16 -3.80 -4.02 -20.90
CA ASP A 16 -3.07 -4.49 -22.10
C ASP A 16 -1.61 -4.00 -22.15
N THR A 17 -1.23 -3.02 -21.31
CA THR A 17 0.17 -2.60 -21.16
C THR A 17 0.97 -3.47 -20.20
N THR A 18 0.29 -4.30 -19.41
CA THR A 18 0.90 -5.06 -18.31
C THR A 18 1.11 -6.52 -18.70
N ILE A 19 2.27 -7.04 -18.40
CA ILE A 19 2.66 -8.44 -18.65
C ILE A 19 3.06 -9.07 -17.31
N ILE A 20 2.28 -10.03 -16.83
CA ILE A 20 2.61 -10.78 -15.62
C ILE A 20 3.34 -12.07 -16.02
N ASP A 21 4.63 -12.16 -15.68
CA ASP A 21 5.43 -13.37 -15.86
C ASP A 21 5.20 -14.31 -14.66
N LYS A 22 4.47 -15.39 -14.90
CA LYS A 22 4.08 -16.37 -13.88
C LYS A 22 5.25 -17.21 -13.38
N GLU A 23 6.24 -17.44 -14.23
CA GLU A 23 7.41 -18.25 -13.88
C GLU A 23 8.39 -17.48 -13.02
N LYS A 24 8.70 -16.24 -13.45
CA LYS A 24 9.62 -15.35 -12.75
C LYS A 24 8.95 -14.61 -11.58
N LEU A 25 7.63 -14.64 -11.49
CA LEU A 25 6.83 -13.84 -10.56
C LEU A 25 7.23 -12.35 -10.65
N SER A 26 7.09 -11.80 -11.83
CA SER A 26 7.39 -10.38 -12.06
C SER A 26 6.29 -9.70 -12.87
N ILE A 27 6.10 -8.41 -12.61
CA ILE A 27 5.23 -7.54 -13.39
C ILE A 27 6.12 -6.73 -14.32
N ASN A 28 5.87 -6.83 -15.60
CA ASN A 28 6.57 -6.12 -16.66
C ASN A 28 5.59 -5.26 -17.46
N PHE A 29 6.09 -4.35 -18.24
CA PHE A 29 5.29 -3.45 -19.05
C PHE A 29 5.68 -3.49 -20.52
N ASP A 30 4.67 -3.51 -21.39
CA ASP A 30 4.85 -3.22 -22.81
C ASP A 30 5.02 -1.70 -22.97
N PHE A 31 6.27 -1.24 -22.98
CA PHE A 31 6.59 0.19 -23.05
C PHE A 31 6.07 0.87 -24.32
N LYS A 32 5.88 0.12 -25.41
CA LYS A 32 5.33 0.69 -26.64
C LYS A 32 3.86 1.06 -26.47
N LYS A 33 3.06 0.20 -25.84
CA LYS A 33 1.68 0.48 -25.52
C LYS A 33 1.56 1.50 -24.39
N LEU A 34 2.42 1.39 -23.37
CA LEU A 34 2.43 2.29 -22.22
C LEU A 34 2.81 3.73 -22.62
N SER A 35 3.52 3.94 -23.76
CA SER A 35 3.95 5.27 -24.19
C SER A 35 2.79 6.26 -24.37
N GLU A 36 1.60 5.80 -24.74
CA GLU A 36 0.41 6.65 -24.85
C GLU A 36 0.00 7.25 -23.50
N PHE A 37 0.24 6.52 -22.40
CA PHE A 37 -0.08 6.97 -21.04
C PHE A 37 0.98 7.91 -20.45
N TYR A 38 2.10 8.15 -21.13
CA TYR A 38 3.05 9.21 -20.80
C TYR A 38 2.73 10.53 -21.52
N ASP A 39 1.79 10.52 -22.48
CA ASP A 39 1.32 11.72 -23.14
C ASP A 39 0.27 12.44 -22.26
N LEU A 40 0.66 13.59 -21.73
CA LEU A 40 -0.23 14.39 -20.87
C LEU A 40 -1.50 14.87 -21.60
N ASP A 41 -1.43 15.11 -22.90
CA ASP A 41 -2.61 15.55 -23.68
C ASP A 41 -3.56 14.39 -23.90
N PHE A 42 -3.06 13.18 -24.09
CA PHE A 42 -3.88 11.98 -24.10
C PHE A 42 -4.59 11.79 -22.76
N LEU A 43 -3.87 11.86 -21.64
CA LEU A 43 -4.47 11.70 -20.30
C LEU A 43 -5.52 12.77 -20.00
N LYS A 44 -5.25 14.03 -20.35
CA LYS A 44 -6.23 15.13 -20.20
C LYS A 44 -7.51 14.85 -21.00
N LYS A 45 -7.38 14.44 -22.26
CA LYS A 45 -8.55 14.10 -23.10
C LYS A 45 -9.36 12.94 -22.52
N GLN A 46 -8.70 11.90 -22.01
CA GLN A 46 -9.43 10.79 -21.37
C GLN A 46 -10.16 11.28 -20.10
N ARG A 47 -9.49 12.06 -19.26
CA ARG A 47 -10.06 12.64 -18.05
C ARG A 47 -11.27 13.54 -18.34
N GLU A 48 -11.16 14.42 -19.34
CA GLU A 48 -12.28 15.28 -19.78
C GLU A 48 -13.46 14.46 -20.31
N LYS A 49 -13.19 13.37 -21.03
CA LYS A 49 -14.21 12.50 -21.62
C LYS A 49 -15.02 11.74 -20.58
N ILE A 50 -14.39 11.21 -19.55
CA ILE A 50 -15.04 10.29 -18.59
C ILE A 50 -15.28 10.93 -17.22
N GLY A 51 -14.71 12.11 -16.95
CA GLY A 51 -14.76 12.82 -15.67
C GLY A 51 -13.69 12.33 -14.68
N ASP A 52 -13.35 13.21 -13.73
CA ASP A 52 -12.27 13.01 -12.77
C ASP A 52 -12.47 11.77 -11.89
N GLU A 53 -13.67 11.59 -11.38
CA GLU A 53 -13.99 10.48 -10.47
C GLU A 53 -13.84 9.13 -11.16
N ASN A 54 -14.35 9.00 -12.39
CA ASN A 54 -14.26 7.79 -13.19
C ASN A 54 -12.83 7.53 -13.64
N PHE A 55 -12.06 8.57 -13.98
CA PHE A 55 -10.65 8.44 -14.31
C PHE A 55 -9.84 7.91 -13.11
N CYS A 56 -10.06 8.47 -11.92
CA CYS A 56 -9.44 7.97 -10.69
C CYS A 56 -9.85 6.52 -10.37
N ALA A 57 -11.11 6.15 -10.64
CA ALA A 57 -11.57 4.78 -10.47
C ALA A 57 -10.85 3.81 -11.41
N VAL A 58 -10.61 4.19 -12.68
CA VAL A 58 -9.82 3.38 -13.62
C VAL A 58 -8.42 3.08 -13.08
N VAL A 59 -7.72 4.11 -12.57
CA VAL A 59 -6.36 3.94 -12.03
C VAL A 59 -6.36 3.04 -10.79
N GLN A 60 -7.35 3.21 -9.91
CA GLN A 60 -7.51 2.38 -8.72
C GLN A 60 -7.79 0.92 -9.09
N ASP A 61 -8.74 0.66 -9.98
CA ASP A 61 -9.11 -0.69 -10.40
C ASP A 61 -7.97 -1.38 -11.15
N TYR A 62 -7.24 -0.63 -11.98
CA TYR A 62 -6.05 -1.15 -12.64
C TYR A 62 -4.99 -1.62 -11.65
N LEU A 63 -4.66 -0.79 -10.66
CA LEU A 63 -3.66 -1.12 -9.64
C LEU A 63 -4.06 -2.38 -8.87
N GLN A 64 -5.27 -2.38 -8.31
CA GLN A 64 -5.71 -3.49 -7.46
C GLN A 64 -5.88 -4.80 -8.24
N ASP A 65 -6.44 -4.77 -9.44
CA ASP A 65 -6.65 -5.97 -10.24
C ASP A 65 -5.30 -6.58 -10.69
N THR A 66 -4.34 -5.74 -11.09
CA THR A 66 -2.99 -6.18 -11.46
C THR A 66 -2.30 -6.86 -10.28
N ILE A 67 -2.36 -6.26 -9.09
CA ILE A 67 -1.73 -6.82 -7.88
C ILE A 67 -2.44 -8.12 -7.47
N ILE A 68 -3.76 -8.18 -7.51
CA ILE A 68 -4.51 -9.39 -7.16
C ILE A 68 -4.19 -10.54 -8.11
N GLU A 69 -4.14 -10.27 -9.42
CA GLU A 69 -3.76 -11.28 -10.41
C GLU A 69 -2.34 -11.80 -10.16
N TYR A 70 -1.39 -10.90 -9.93
CA TYR A 70 -0.02 -11.26 -9.56
C TYR A 70 0.03 -12.12 -8.30
N LEU A 71 -0.68 -11.73 -7.24
CA LEU A 71 -0.71 -12.44 -5.97
C LEU A 71 -1.36 -13.83 -6.08
N HIS A 72 -2.29 -14.04 -7.00
CA HIS A 72 -2.80 -15.39 -7.29
C HIS A 72 -1.68 -16.32 -7.78
N PHE A 73 -0.79 -15.84 -8.66
CA PHE A 73 0.35 -16.66 -9.12
C PHE A 73 1.38 -16.87 -8.02
N VAL A 74 1.62 -15.84 -7.18
CA VAL A 74 2.49 -15.99 -6.00
C VAL A 74 1.95 -17.07 -5.08
N TYR A 75 0.65 -17.06 -4.78
CA TYR A 75 0.03 -18.06 -3.92
C TYR A 75 0.06 -19.48 -4.52
N GLN A 76 -0.15 -19.62 -5.83
CA GLN A 76 -0.04 -20.92 -6.51
C GLN A 76 1.36 -21.53 -6.35
N LYS A 77 2.41 -20.70 -6.39
CA LYS A 77 3.79 -21.15 -6.23
C LYS A 77 4.19 -21.35 -4.77
N PHE A 78 3.66 -20.49 -3.89
CA PHE A 78 3.95 -20.47 -2.46
C PHE A 78 2.62 -20.42 -1.68
N PRO A 79 2.00 -21.57 -1.38
CA PRO A 79 0.70 -21.60 -0.69
C PRO A 79 0.84 -21.34 0.81
N ILE A 80 1.29 -20.12 1.16
CA ILE A 80 1.49 -19.65 2.53
C ILE A 80 0.41 -18.62 2.84
N ASN A 81 -0.26 -18.76 3.98
CA ASN A 81 -1.38 -17.88 4.34
C ASN A 81 -0.98 -16.47 4.75
N ASN A 82 0.30 -16.22 4.99
CA ASN A 82 0.80 -14.94 5.48
C ASN A 82 1.41 -14.13 4.32
N LEU A 83 1.02 -12.86 4.23
CA LEU A 83 1.53 -11.91 3.26
C LEU A 83 2.02 -10.65 3.98
N CYS A 84 3.26 -10.25 3.69
CA CYS A 84 3.79 -8.97 4.14
C CYS A 84 3.86 -8.02 2.95
N LEU A 85 3.33 -6.81 3.12
CA LEU A 85 3.35 -5.74 2.11
C LEU A 85 4.22 -4.59 2.60
N SER A 86 5.01 -4.04 1.70
CA SER A 86 5.88 -2.89 1.91
C SER A 86 5.96 -2.04 0.63
N GLY A 87 6.45 -0.82 0.75
CA GLY A 87 6.47 0.16 -0.32
C GLY A 87 5.27 1.11 -0.27
N GLY A 88 5.40 2.30 -0.88
CA GLY A 88 4.37 3.34 -0.85
C GLY A 88 2.99 2.89 -1.36
N ALA A 89 2.94 1.95 -2.32
CA ALA A 89 1.68 1.38 -2.80
C ALA A 89 0.91 0.61 -1.71
N ALA A 90 1.60 0.05 -0.71
CA ALA A 90 0.97 -0.65 0.41
C ALA A 90 0.13 0.27 1.32
N ALA A 91 0.31 1.60 1.23
CA ALA A 91 -0.55 2.58 1.89
C ALA A 91 -1.95 2.68 1.28
N ASN A 92 -2.19 2.05 0.13
CA ASN A 92 -3.51 2.05 -0.50
C ASN A 92 -4.44 1.07 0.23
N ILE A 93 -5.30 1.62 1.09
CA ILE A 93 -6.20 0.85 1.96
C ILE A 93 -7.20 0.03 1.14
N ILE A 94 -7.71 0.58 0.03
CA ILE A 94 -8.66 -0.10 -0.85
C ILE A 94 -7.98 -1.31 -1.50
N MET A 95 -6.75 -1.16 -1.97
CA MET A 95 -5.97 -2.28 -2.51
C MET A 95 -5.75 -3.36 -1.45
N SER A 96 -5.32 -2.99 -0.25
CA SER A 96 -5.07 -3.93 0.84
C SER A 96 -6.33 -4.69 1.27
N LEU A 97 -7.48 -4.01 1.33
CA LEU A 97 -8.77 -4.65 1.58
C LEU A 97 -9.13 -5.66 0.48
N ASN A 98 -9.00 -5.27 -0.80
CA ASN A 98 -9.26 -6.15 -1.92
C ASN A 98 -8.32 -7.37 -1.97
N ILE A 99 -7.05 -7.21 -1.56
CA ILE A 99 -6.13 -8.34 -1.41
C ILE A 99 -6.67 -9.34 -0.38
N TYR A 100 -7.13 -8.85 0.78
CA TYR A 100 -7.70 -9.69 1.82
C TYR A 100 -8.96 -10.43 1.36
N GLU A 101 -9.87 -9.75 0.67
CA GLU A 101 -11.15 -10.29 0.24
C GLU A 101 -11.06 -11.21 -0.99
N ARG A 102 -10.16 -10.90 -1.94
CA ARG A 102 -10.11 -11.53 -3.26
C ARG A 102 -8.94 -12.48 -3.46
N THR A 103 -8.06 -12.67 -2.46
CA THR A 103 -6.96 -13.63 -2.53
C THR A 103 -7.08 -14.71 -1.46
N ASN A 104 -6.21 -15.71 -1.54
CA ASN A 104 -6.16 -16.80 -0.55
C ASN A 104 -5.31 -16.47 0.69
N PHE A 105 -4.66 -15.32 0.72
CA PHE A 105 -3.92 -14.88 1.90
C PHE A 105 -4.89 -14.57 3.05
N LYS A 106 -4.60 -15.08 4.25
CA LYS A 106 -5.47 -14.94 5.43
C LYS A 106 -4.95 -13.91 6.43
N ASN A 107 -3.64 -13.76 6.49
CA ASN A 107 -2.98 -12.80 7.36
C ASN A 107 -2.18 -11.85 6.50
N ILE A 108 -2.60 -10.59 6.47
CA ILE A 108 -1.90 -9.55 5.72
C ILE A 108 -1.30 -8.59 6.73
N TYR A 109 0.00 -8.39 6.65
CA TYR A 109 0.73 -7.42 7.44
C TYR A 109 1.29 -6.32 6.56
N VAL A 110 0.98 -5.08 6.91
CA VAL A 110 1.55 -3.89 6.30
C VAL A 110 2.33 -3.17 7.39
N LEU A 111 3.62 -2.95 7.17
CA LEU A 111 4.42 -2.18 8.10
C LEU A 111 3.85 -0.76 8.19
N PRO A 112 3.56 -0.19 9.39
CA PRO A 112 3.02 1.16 9.50
C PRO A 112 3.84 2.24 8.80
N SER A 113 5.16 2.14 8.84
CA SER A 113 6.10 2.94 8.04
C SER A 113 6.42 2.23 6.73
N MET A 114 5.40 2.00 5.87
CA MET A 114 5.54 1.16 4.68
C MET A 114 6.32 1.83 3.53
N ALA A 115 6.45 3.14 3.52
CA ALA A 115 7.13 3.91 2.47
C ALA A 115 8.62 4.14 2.79
N ASP A 116 9.20 5.24 2.32
CA ASP A 116 10.63 5.54 2.45
C ASP A 116 11.09 5.70 3.90
N ASP A 117 10.21 6.12 4.78
CA ASP A 117 10.42 6.21 6.23
C ASP A 117 10.73 4.84 6.88
N GLY A 118 10.18 3.76 6.34
CA GLY A 118 10.48 2.40 6.78
C GLY A 118 11.89 1.90 6.44
N LEU A 119 12.60 2.54 5.53
CA LEU A 119 13.97 2.17 5.17
C LEU A 119 14.92 2.28 6.36
N ALA A 120 14.73 3.29 7.22
CA ALA A 120 15.53 3.45 8.43
C ALA A 120 15.34 2.27 9.40
N ILE A 121 14.09 1.84 9.60
CA ILE A 121 13.75 0.69 10.44
C ILE A 121 14.34 -0.59 9.84
N GLY A 122 14.14 -0.81 8.54
CA GLY A 122 14.68 -1.97 7.82
C GLY A 122 16.20 -2.06 7.91
N SER A 123 16.90 -0.95 7.72
CA SER A 123 18.36 -0.87 7.83
C SER A 123 18.85 -1.20 9.23
N ALA A 124 18.18 -0.67 10.26
CA ALA A 124 18.51 -0.95 11.66
C ALA A 124 18.34 -2.45 11.99
N ILE A 125 17.22 -3.05 11.55
CA ILE A 125 16.94 -4.48 11.76
C ILE A 125 17.97 -5.35 11.03
N LEU A 126 18.29 -5.06 9.77
CA LEU A 126 19.29 -5.80 9.00
C LEU A 126 20.66 -5.74 9.66
N THR A 127 21.08 -4.54 10.10
CA THR A 127 22.34 -4.36 10.82
C THR A 127 22.36 -5.18 12.11
N ALA A 128 21.28 -5.14 12.89
CA ALA A 128 21.18 -5.92 14.12
C ALA A 128 21.29 -7.43 13.84
N ILE A 129 20.68 -7.94 12.79
CA ILE A 129 20.81 -9.35 12.36
C ILE A 129 22.24 -9.68 12.00
N GLU A 130 22.92 -8.83 11.22
CA GLU A 130 24.32 -9.03 10.82
C GLU A 130 25.28 -9.08 12.02
N TYR A 131 24.99 -8.32 13.07
CA TYR A 131 25.74 -8.33 14.32
C TYR A 131 25.26 -9.40 15.33
N GLY A 132 24.37 -10.31 14.91
CA GLY A 132 23.89 -11.42 15.75
C GLY A 132 23.06 -11.00 16.95
N GLN A 133 22.40 -9.83 16.90
CA GLN A 133 21.53 -9.36 17.97
C GLN A 133 20.24 -10.16 18.04
N ASP A 134 19.76 -10.45 19.26
CA ASP A 134 18.45 -11.06 19.45
C ASP A 134 17.33 -10.03 19.22
N LEU A 135 16.52 -10.28 18.20
CA LEU A 135 15.35 -9.47 17.84
C LEU A 135 14.03 -10.10 18.27
N SER A 136 14.05 -11.12 19.13
CA SER A 136 12.83 -11.82 19.59
C SER A 136 11.83 -10.88 20.28
N TRP A 137 12.31 -9.78 20.86
CA TRP A 137 11.48 -8.75 21.48
C TRP A 137 10.53 -8.06 20.49
N LEU A 138 10.88 -7.98 19.18
CA LEU A 138 10.01 -7.42 18.17
C LEU A 138 8.68 -8.17 18.03
N LYS A 139 8.64 -9.47 18.37
CA LYS A 139 7.41 -10.27 18.33
C LYS A 139 6.34 -9.81 19.30
N ASN A 140 6.77 -9.15 20.37
CA ASN A 140 5.90 -8.67 21.45
C ASN A 140 5.54 -7.19 21.32
N TYR A 141 6.05 -6.55 20.28
CA TYR A 141 5.78 -5.13 20.06
C TYR A 141 4.50 -4.96 19.22
N SER A 142 3.51 -4.32 19.79
CA SER A 142 2.34 -3.83 19.03
C SER A 142 2.72 -2.49 18.37
N MET A 143 3.23 -2.59 17.15
CA MET A 143 3.46 -1.41 16.30
C MET A 143 2.21 -0.56 16.15
N PRO A 144 2.30 0.77 15.97
CA PRO A 144 3.49 1.56 15.59
C PRO A 144 4.03 2.47 16.71
N TYR A 145 3.64 2.28 17.94
CA TYR A 145 3.86 3.25 19.01
C TYR A 145 5.20 2.98 19.70
N PHE A 146 6.26 3.66 19.27
CA PHE A 146 7.60 3.56 19.84
C PHE A 146 7.98 4.77 20.71
N GLY A 147 7.06 5.72 20.90
CA GLY A 147 7.29 6.89 21.74
C GLY A 147 7.18 6.58 23.22
N ASP A 148 7.56 7.54 24.04
CA ASP A 148 7.38 7.46 25.48
C ASP A 148 5.91 7.41 25.85
N PHE A 149 5.62 6.72 26.94
CA PHE A 149 4.30 6.70 27.53
C PHE A 149 4.19 7.87 28.53
N TYR A 150 3.18 8.70 28.32
CA TYR A 150 2.83 9.75 29.27
C TYR A 150 1.62 9.31 30.07
N SER A 151 1.68 9.48 31.39
CA SER A 151 0.54 9.28 32.27
C SER A 151 -0.54 10.34 31.98
N ARG A 152 -1.78 10.02 32.36
CA ARG A 152 -2.90 10.97 32.24
C ARG A 152 -2.61 12.29 32.98
N ASP A 153 -1.97 12.21 34.16
CA ASP A 153 -1.63 13.39 34.95
C ASP A 153 -0.56 14.25 34.27
N GLU A 154 0.42 13.65 33.60
CA GLU A 154 1.43 14.40 32.82
C GLU A 154 0.78 15.11 31.63
N VAL A 155 -0.11 14.42 30.91
CA VAL A 155 -0.86 15.04 29.80
C VAL A 155 -1.72 16.19 30.29
N LYS A 156 -2.45 15.98 31.39
CA LYS A 156 -3.29 17.00 32.01
C LYS A 156 -2.47 18.21 32.45
N SER A 157 -1.37 17.98 33.15
CA SER A 157 -0.46 19.05 33.59
C SER A 157 0.12 19.86 32.43
N ALA A 158 0.41 19.20 31.30
CA ALA A 158 0.86 19.87 30.08
C ALA A 158 -0.25 20.71 29.43
N LEU A 159 -1.50 20.24 29.44
CA LEU A 159 -2.65 20.97 28.90
C LEU A 159 -3.04 22.17 29.77
N ASP A 160 -2.92 22.07 31.08
CA ASP A 160 -3.24 23.15 32.04
C ASP A 160 -2.37 24.42 31.85
N ILE A 161 -1.25 24.32 31.14
CA ILE A 161 -0.39 25.47 30.78
C ILE A 161 -1.08 26.35 29.71
N PHE A 162 -2.06 25.81 28.97
CA PHE A 162 -2.74 26.49 27.89
C PHE A 162 -4.19 26.84 28.27
N PRO A 163 -4.46 28.07 28.72
CA PRO A 163 -5.78 28.43 29.28
C PRO A 163 -6.94 28.40 28.26
N ASP A 164 -6.61 28.39 26.97
CA ASP A 164 -7.62 28.41 25.90
C ASP A 164 -7.94 27.01 25.35
N ILE A 165 -7.35 25.95 25.93
CA ILE A 165 -7.63 24.56 25.52
C ILE A 165 -8.66 23.95 26.47
N TYR A 166 -9.81 23.58 25.91
CA TYR A 166 -10.82 22.81 26.61
C TYR A 166 -10.64 21.32 26.28
N TYR A 167 -10.53 20.48 27.29
CA TYR A 167 -10.48 19.04 27.15
C TYR A 167 -11.46 18.36 28.13
N GLU A 168 -12.00 17.23 27.73
CA GLU A 168 -12.85 16.39 28.58
C GLU A 168 -12.02 15.18 29.08
N ASP A 169 -12.32 14.78 30.34
CA ASP A 169 -11.64 13.67 31.02
C ASP A 169 -12.00 12.29 30.42
#